data_b0782c5bc444f14e00058f2d304eaeb0
#
_entry.id   b0782c5bc444f14e00058f2d304eaeb0
#
_cell.length_a   1.000
_cell.length_b   1.000
_cell.length_c   1.000
_cell.angle_alpha   90.00
_cell.angle_beta   90.00
_cell.angle_gamma   90.00
#
_symmetry.space_group_name_H-M   'P 1'
#
loop_
_entity.id
_entity.type
_entity.pdbx_description
1 polymer ?
#
loop_
_entity_poly.entity_id
_entity_poly.type
_entity_poly.pdbx_seq_one_letter_code
_entity_poly.pdbx_strand_id
1 'polypeptide(L)'
;MVSSVPRSKNQKTTYTMKALPFIPLFLLVLAGCQPAPPQPWEAPLSAPAIEKTYIDTHNGYSEAVVVQSAGIKTIYISGQVGEGADLEAQMRSALGKLMNLLADQGSSMDDVVKMNTYIVDYGPESLEVFRGVRKELMGEADMPASTLVGVAALALPEWLIEIEAVAVVPSAE
;
A
#
# COMPACT_ATOMS: atom_id res chain seq x y z
N MET A 1 -34.24 -7.92 13.72
CA MET A 1 -33.62 -9.00 14.49
C MET A 1 -32.14 -8.71 14.56
N VAL A 2 -31.67 -8.27 15.72
CA VAL A 2 -30.27 -7.88 15.95
C VAL A 2 -29.60 -9.10 16.61
N SER A 3 -28.63 -9.70 15.90
CA SER A 3 -27.85 -10.85 16.42
C SER A 3 -26.68 -10.34 17.24
N SER A 4 -26.67 -10.69 18.52
CA SER A 4 -25.64 -10.34 19.49
C SER A 4 -24.44 -11.30 19.40
N VAL A 5 -23.24 -10.73 19.24
CA VAL A 5 -21.94 -11.43 19.31
C VAL A 5 -21.56 -11.66 20.78
N PRO A 6 -21.14 -12.85 21.20
CA PRO A 6 -20.72 -13.10 22.57
C PRO A 6 -19.30 -12.58 22.86
N ARG A 7 -19.18 -11.87 23.97
CA ARG A 7 -17.95 -11.31 24.53
C ARG A 7 -17.12 -12.40 25.19
N SER A 8 -15.88 -12.61 24.76
CA SER A 8 -14.92 -13.52 25.35
C SER A 8 -14.53 -13.09 26.78
N LYS A 9 -14.63 -14.02 27.73
CA LYS A 9 -14.23 -13.82 29.14
C LYS A 9 -12.72 -14.05 29.28
N ASN A 10 -12.00 -13.02 29.73
CA ASN A 10 -10.61 -13.10 30.17
C ASN A 10 -10.51 -13.96 31.44
N GLN A 11 -9.89 -15.13 31.38
CA GLN A 11 -9.52 -15.92 32.53
C GLN A 11 -8.14 -15.44 33.05
N LYS A 12 -8.13 -14.92 34.26
CA LYS A 12 -6.90 -14.64 35.02
C LYS A 12 -6.41 -15.93 35.68
N THR A 13 -5.28 -16.45 35.24
CA THR A 13 -4.61 -17.58 35.87
C THR A 13 -3.74 -17.07 37.02
N THR A 14 -4.10 -17.47 38.23
CA THR A 14 -3.34 -17.15 39.45
C THR A 14 -2.35 -18.27 39.69
N TYR A 15 -1.05 -17.97 39.69
CA TYR A 15 -0.01 -18.94 40.05
C TYR A 15 0.31 -18.84 41.52
N THR A 16 0.13 -19.93 42.23
CA THR A 16 0.50 -20.10 43.65
C THR A 16 1.95 -20.58 43.71
N MET A 17 2.84 -19.78 44.30
CA MET A 17 4.23 -20.17 44.55
C MET A 17 4.30 -21.11 45.77
N LYS A 18 4.79 -22.32 45.54
CA LYS A 18 5.16 -23.25 46.63
C LYS A 18 6.59 -22.95 47.06
N ALA A 19 6.79 -22.73 48.38
CA ALA A 19 8.09 -22.56 48.99
C ALA A 19 8.90 -23.86 48.97
N LEU A 20 10.16 -23.80 48.54
CA LEU A 20 11.13 -24.90 48.60
C LEU A 20 12.04 -24.76 49.82
N PRO A 21 12.54 -25.87 50.40
CA PRO A 21 13.32 -25.88 51.61
C PRO A 21 14.79 -25.50 51.37
N PHE A 22 15.39 -24.93 52.44
CA PHE A 22 16.79 -24.55 52.56
C PHE A 22 17.74 -25.75 52.36
N ILE A 23 18.74 -25.60 51.47
CA ILE A 23 19.90 -26.50 51.31
C ILE A 23 21.18 -25.72 51.63
N PRO A 24 22.13 -26.26 52.37
CA PRO A 24 23.28 -25.53 52.90
C PRO A 24 24.36 -25.27 51.84
N LEU A 25 25.01 -24.14 52.05
CA LEU A 25 26.09 -23.49 51.33
C LEU A 25 27.30 -24.39 51.06
N PHE A 26 27.51 -24.74 49.81
CA PHE A 26 28.82 -25.26 49.36
C PHE A 26 29.58 -24.08 48.70
N LEU A 27 30.73 -23.74 49.30
CA LEU A 27 31.62 -22.68 48.83
C LEU A 27 32.28 -23.18 47.52
N LEU A 28 31.74 -22.83 46.37
CA LEU A 28 32.35 -23.07 45.07
C LEU A 28 33.17 -21.81 44.72
N VAL A 29 34.47 -21.96 44.56
CA VAL A 29 35.39 -20.94 44.07
C VAL A 29 34.95 -20.60 42.65
N LEU A 30 34.30 -19.45 42.45
CA LEU A 30 33.97 -18.90 41.15
C LEU A 30 35.24 -18.40 40.49
N ALA A 31 35.79 -19.16 39.57
CA ALA A 31 36.68 -18.62 38.53
C ALA A 31 35.92 -17.49 37.83
N GLY A 32 36.47 -16.26 37.96
CA GLY A 32 35.81 -15.06 37.46
C GLY A 32 35.50 -15.13 35.97
N CYS A 33 34.25 -15.30 35.63
CA CYS A 33 33.77 -14.87 34.31
C CYS A 33 33.83 -13.33 34.30
N GLN A 34 34.93 -12.77 33.79
CA GLN A 34 34.92 -11.36 33.41
C GLN A 34 33.85 -11.18 32.33
N PRO A 35 32.93 -10.23 32.50
CA PRO A 35 32.01 -9.91 31.39
C PRO A 35 32.87 -9.51 30.18
N ALA A 36 32.54 -10.06 29.03
CA ALA A 36 33.19 -9.67 27.78
C ALA A 36 33.13 -8.13 27.66
N PRO A 37 34.23 -7.49 27.18
CA PRO A 37 34.20 -6.06 26.96
C PRO A 37 33.02 -5.73 26.07
N PRO A 38 32.32 -4.61 26.33
CA PRO A 38 31.21 -4.21 25.47
C PRO A 38 31.73 -4.16 24.03
N GLN A 39 31.08 -4.91 23.15
CA GLN A 39 31.36 -4.85 21.70
C GLN A 39 31.26 -3.37 21.29
N PRO A 40 32.24 -2.86 20.49
CA PRO A 40 32.10 -1.53 19.94
C PRO A 40 30.72 -1.52 19.25
N TRP A 41 29.79 -0.67 19.71
CA TRP A 41 28.50 -0.56 19.10
C TRP A 41 28.74 -0.15 17.62
N GLU A 42 28.31 -1.00 16.70
CA GLU A 42 28.33 -0.63 15.29
C GLU A 42 27.44 0.61 15.15
N ALA A 43 28.01 1.68 14.57
CA ALA A 43 27.25 2.88 14.28
C ALA A 43 25.97 2.44 13.52
N PRO A 44 24.80 2.99 13.86
CA PRO A 44 23.57 2.62 13.14
C PRO A 44 23.85 2.76 11.65
N LEU A 45 23.54 1.70 10.89
CA LEU A 45 23.62 1.74 9.44
C LEU A 45 22.94 3.03 9.00
N SER A 46 23.62 3.85 8.21
CA SER A 46 23.02 5.09 7.68
C SER A 46 21.65 4.72 7.07
N ALA A 47 20.63 5.51 7.39
CA ALA A 47 19.32 5.30 6.78
C ALA A 47 19.49 5.23 5.25
N PRO A 48 18.82 4.29 4.57
CA PRO A 48 18.93 4.17 3.12
C PRO A 48 18.56 5.50 2.47
N ALA A 49 19.33 5.88 1.44
CA ALA A 49 19.02 7.08 0.68
C ALA A 49 17.63 6.95 0.05
N ILE A 50 16.90 8.05 0.03
CA ILE A 50 15.60 8.15 -0.66
C ILE A 50 15.84 8.97 -1.93
N GLU A 51 15.59 8.35 -3.08
CA GLU A 51 15.64 8.99 -4.38
C GLU A 51 14.22 9.27 -4.88
N LYS A 52 14.02 10.40 -5.53
CA LYS A 52 12.73 10.80 -6.12
C LYS A 52 12.93 11.21 -7.56
N THR A 53 12.15 10.62 -8.46
CA THR A 53 12.09 10.99 -9.86
C THR A 53 10.70 11.48 -10.21
N TYR A 54 10.61 12.62 -10.87
CA TYR A 54 9.35 13.22 -11.30
C TYR A 54 9.18 12.98 -12.80
N ILE A 55 8.08 12.38 -13.18
CA ILE A 55 7.78 11.97 -14.55
C ILE A 55 6.83 12.97 -15.17
N ASP A 56 7.20 13.51 -16.34
CA ASP A 56 6.39 14.40 -17.15
C ASP A 56 5.75 15.55 -16.35
N THR A 57 6.62 16.37 -15.72
CA THR A 57 6.16 17.52 -14.94
C THR A 57 5.66 18.63 -15.86
N HIS A 58 4.40 19.00 -15.71
CA HIS A 58 3.76 20.10 -16.44
C HIS A 58 2.57 20.66 -15.65
N ASN A 59 2.10 21.85 -16.00
CA ASN A 59 0.89 22.45 -15.42
C ASN A 59 0.79 22.43 -13.87
N GLY A 60 1.94 22.35 -13.18
CA GLY A 60 2.00 22.37 -11.72
C GLY A 60 1.89 21.00 -11.03
N TYR A 61 1.93 19.91 -11.80
CA TYR A 61 1.98 18.52 -11.26
C TYR A 61 2.89 17.65 -12.14
N SER A 62 3.13 16.41 -11.70
CA SER A 62 3.82 15.38 -12.48
C SER A 62 2.85 14.23 -12.74
N GLU A 63 2.93 13.58 -13.91
CA GLU A 63 2.11 12.41 -14.23
C GLU A 63 2.35 11.26 -13.26
N ALA A 64 3.60 11.11 -12.80
CA ALA A 64 3.95 10.22 -11.70
C ALA A 64 5.14 10.73 -10.89
N VAL A 65 5.25 10.25 -9.65
CA VAL A 65 6.45 10.41 -8.83
C VAL A 65 6.93 9.01 -8.44
N VAL A 66 8.17 8.71 -8.78
CA VAL A 66 8.83 7.46 -8.39
C VAL A 66 9.71 7.73 -7.18
N VAL A 67 9.54 6.94 -6.13
CA VAL A 67 10.34 6.98 -4.91
C VAL A 67 11.08 5.66 -4.78
N GLN A 68 12.41 5.72 -4.67
CA GLN A 68 13.25 4.53 -4.49
C GLN A 68 13.97 4.60 -3.15
N SER A 69 13.96 3.51 -2.38
CA SER A 69 14.69 3.38 -1.13
C SER A 69 14.78 1.90 -0.72
N ALA A 70 15.94 1.50 -0.20
CA ALA A 70 16.13 0.15 0.35
C ALA A 70 15.70 -1.01 -0.58
N GLY A 71 15.98 -0.90 -1.88
CA GLY A 71 15.63 -1.94 -2.86
C GLY A 71 14.15 -1.99 -3.25
N ILE A 72 13.37 -1.00 -2.84
CA ILE A 72 11.94 -0.86 -3.19
C ILE A 72 11.75 0.39 -4.04
N LYS A 73 10.93 0.26 -5.07
CA LYS A 73 10.44 1.35 -5.90
C LYS A 73 8.94 1.49 -5.74
N THR A 74 8.48 2.66 -5.29
CA THR A 74 7.06 3.02 -5.21
C THR A 74 6.74 4.05 -6.28
N ILE A 75 5.70 3.82 -7.05
CA ILE A 75 5.24 4.66 -8.15
C ILE A 75 3.91 5.27 -7.74
N TYR A 76 3.87 6.58 -7.57
CA TYR A 76 2.67 7.35 -7.29
C TYR A 76 2.20 7.95 -8.62
N ILE A 77 1.07 7.50 -9.14
CA ILE A 77 0.51 7.96 -10.41
C ILE A 77 -0.61 8.95 -10.11
N SER A 78 -0.51 10.14 -10.69
CA SER A 78 -1.53 11.19 -10.61
C SER A 78 -2.83 10.74 -11.29
N GLY A 79 -3.94 11.45 -11.02
CA GLY A 79 -5.22 11.17 -11.62
C GLY A 79 -5.15 11.14 -13.14
N GLN A 80 -5.48 9.99 -13.72
CA GLN A 80 -5.58 9.79 -15.15
C GLN A 80 -7.03 9.97 -15.59
N VAL A 81 -7.25 10.86 -16.53
CA VAL A 81 -8.55 11.10 -17.16
C VAL A 81 -8.58 10.52 -18.55
N GLY A 82 -9.74 10.01 -18.96
CA GLY A 82 -9.91 9.36 -20.25
C GLY A 82 -10.52 10.25 -21.32
N GLU A 83 -10.40 9.82 -22.56
CA GLU A 83 -11.08 10.38 -23.73
C GLU A 83 -12.18 9.42 -24.17
N GLY A 84 -13.29 9.95 -24.64
CA GLY A 84 -14.42 9.16 -25.11
C GLY A 84 -15.75 9.89 -24.93
N ALA A 85 -16.79 9.35 -25.60
CA ALA A 85 -18.12 9.95 -25.62
C ALA A 85 -18.95 9.62 -24.34
N ASP A 86 -18.56 8.59 -23.61
CA ASP A 86 -19.27 8.08 -22.44
C ASP A 86 -18.32 7.57 -21.36
N LEU A 87 -18.87 7.22 -20.20
CA LEU A 87 -18.12 6.75 -19.05
C LEU A 87 -17.29 5.50 -19.36
N GLU A 88 -17.82 4.55 -20.14
CA GLU A 88 -17.11 3.32 -20.46
C GLU A 88 -15.87 3.60 -21.33
N ALA A 89 -16.02 4.39 -22.37
CA ALA A 89 -14.92 4.78 -23.25
C ALA A 89 -13.85 5.57 -22.49
N GLN A 90 -14.26 6.53 -21.64
CA GLN A 90 -13.32 7.30 -20.81
C GLN A 90 -12.60 6.43 -19.78
N MET A 91 -13.29 5.49 -19.14
CA MET A 91 -12.65 4.58 -18.20
C MET A 91 -11.60 3.69 -18.87
N ARG A 92 -11.90 3.14 -20.04
CA ARG A 92 -10.94 2.35 -20.83
C ARG A 92 -9.72 3.17 -21.22
N SER A 93 -9.92 4.40 -21.65
CA SER A 93 -8.86 5.33 -21.99
C SER A 93 -7.99 5.68 -20.76
N ALA A 94 -8.59 6.02 -19.62
CA ALA A 94 -7.89 6.35 -18.38
C ALA A 94 -7.05 5.16 -17.86
N LEU A 95 -7.62 3.95 -17.85
CA LEU A 95 -6.87 2.74 -17.48
C LEU A 95 -5.73 2.45 -18.47
N GLY A 96 -5.94 2.65 -19.76
CA GLY A 96 -4.90 2.52 -20.77
C GLY A 96 -3.72 3.46 -20.54
N LYS A 97 -3.99 4.73 -20.23
CA LYS A 97 -2.94 5.72 -19.86
C LYS A 97 -2.18 5.28 -18.60
N LEU A 98 -2.90 4.83 -17.58
CA LEU A 98 -2.30 4.33 -16.33
C LEU A 98 -1.41 3.10 -16.58
N MET A 99 -1.86 2.14 -17.38
CA MET A 99 -1.08 0.96 -17.77
C MET A 99 0.20 1.33 -18.52
N ASN A 100 0.14 2.31 -19.42
CA ASN A 100 1.31 2.81 -20.15
C ASN A 100 2.32 3.45 -19.20
N LEU A 101 1.86 4.33 -18.27
CA LEU A 101 2.74 4.92 -17.26
C LEU A 101 3.42 3.86 -16.38
N LEU A 102 2.70 2.82 -15.97
CA LEU A 102 3.28 1.70 -15.23
C LEU A 102 4.35 0.98 -16.06
N ALA A 103 4.04 0.65 -17.31
CA ALA A 103 4.97 -0.05 -18.22
C ALA A 103 6.24 0.76 -18.47
N ASP A 104 6.14 2.07 -18.68
CA ASP A 104 7.28 2.98 -18.84
C ASP A 104 8.18 3.02 -17.59
N GLN A 105 7.61 2.71 -16.43
CA GLN A 105 8.35 2.60 -15.18
C GLN A 105 8.77 1.14 -14.86
N GLY A 106 8.63 0.18 -15.80
CA GLY A 106 8.96 -1.23 -15.60
C GLY A 106 8.08 -1.91 -14.54
N SER A 107 6.78 -1.58 -14.54
CA SER A 107 5.75 -2.09 -13.65
C SER A 107 4.51 -2.48 -14.45
N SER A 108 3.52 -3.08 -13.79
CA SER A 108 2.26 -3.51 -14.39
C SER A 108 1.08 -3.31 -13.44
N MET A 109 -0.12 -3.64 -13.90
CA MET A 109 -1.30 -3.62 -13.04
C MET A 109 -1.22 -4.60 -11.86
N ASP A 110 -0.46 -5.67 -11.98
CA ASP A 110 -0.25 -6.66 -10.91
C ASP A 110 0.54 -6.08 -9.72
N ASP A 111 1.30 -5.01 -9.96
CA ASP A 111 2.09 -4.32 -8.94
C ASP A 111 1.31 -3.21 -8.23
N VAL A 112 0.10 -2.90 -8.69
CA VAL A 112 -0.74 -1.85 -8.10
C VAL A 112 -1.29 -2.31 -6.76
N VAL A 113 -0.96 -1.58 -5.69
CA VAL A 113 -1.40 -1.88 -4.32
C VAL A 113 -2.57 -1.01 -3.87
N LYS A 114 -2.77 0.14 -4.49
CA LYS A 114 -3.86 1.08 -4.18
C LYS A 114 -4.36 1.75 -5.46
N MET A 115 -5.67 1.92 -5.54
CA MET A 115 -6.34 2.65 -6.62
C MET A 115 -7.52 3.46 -6.04
N ASN A 116 -7.64 4.72 -6.44
CA ASN A 116 -8.83 5.53 -6.20
C ASN A 116 -9.45 5.91 -7.54
N THR A 117 -10.78 5.88 -7.57
CA THR A 117 -11.57 6.21 -8.77
C THR A 117 -12.63 7.22 -8.39
N TYR A 118 -12.73 8.28 -9.15
CA TYR A 118 -13.70 9.36 -9.00
C TYR A 118 -14.59 9.39 -10.25
N ILE A 119 -15.91 9.32 -10.06
CA ILE A 119 -16.89 9.31 -11.15
C ILE A 119 -17.88 10.46 -10.96
N VAL A 120 -18.05 11.27 -11.99
CA VAL A 120 -19.04 12.36 -12.01
C VAL A 120 -20.43 11.75 -12.15
N ASP A 121 -21.42 12.34 -11.45
CA ASP A 121 -22.82 11.91 -11.45
C ASP A 121 -23.01 10.40 -11.21
N TYR A 122 -22.25 9.87 -10.25
CA TYR A 122 -22.22 8.45 -9.92
C TYR A 122 -23.61 7.89 -9.55
N GLY A 123 -23.97 6.79 -10.21
CA GLY A 123 -25.21 6.04 -9.94
C GLY A 123 -25.02 4.52 -10.13
N PRO A 124 -26.12 3.74 -10.00
CA PRO A 124 -26.06 2.28 -10.16
C PRO A 124 -25.50 1.85 -11.53
N GLU A 125 -25.85 2.56 -12.60
CA GLU A 125 -25.35 2.28 -13.96
C GLU A 125 -23.85 2.51 -14.05
N SER A 126 -23.32 3.56 -13.41
CA SER A 126 -21.89 3.83 -13.33
C SER A 126 -21.14 2.70 -12.63
N LEU A 127 -21.74 2.07 -11.61
CA LEU A 127 -21.14 0.94 -10.89
C LEU A 127 -21.04 -0.30 -11.80
N GLU A 128 -22.05 -0.56 -12.62
CA GLU A 128 -22.02 -1.70 -13.55
C GLU A 128 -20.95 -1.50 -14.64
N VAL A 129 -20.83 -0.30 -15.23
CA VAL A 129 -19.76 0.05 -16.16
C VAL A 129 -18.39 -0.15 -15.49
N PHE A 130 -18.20 0.41 -14.28
CA PHE A 130 -16.96 0.31 -13.54
C PHE A 130 -16.55 -1.16 -13.31
N ARG A 131 -17.48 -2.00 -12.85
CA ARG A 131 -17.22 -3.42 -12.60
C ARG A 131 -16.89 -4.17 -13.90
N GLY A 132 -17.63 -3.92 -14.96
CA GLY A 132 -17.45 -4.57 -16.27
C GLY A 132 -16.07 -4.29 -16.86
N VAL A 133 -15.70 -3.02 -16.99
CA VAL A 133 -14.41 -2.60 -17.56
C VAL A 133 -13.25 -3.09 -16.68
N ARG A 134 -13.37 -2.97 -15.36
CA ARG A 134 -12.34 -3.41 -14.45
C ARG A 134 -12.09 -4.92 -14.53
N LYS A 135 -13.16 -5.73 -14.54
CA LYS A 135 -13.06 -7.18 -14.70
C LYS A 135 -12.38 -7.58 -16.00
N GLU A 136 -12.73 -6.91 -17.10
CA GLU A 136 -12.16 -7.20 -18.42
C GLU A 136 -10.68 -6.87 -18.51
N LEU A 137 -10.25 -5.70 -17.98
CA LEU A 137 -8.88 -5.20 -18.15
C LEU A 137 -7.93 -5.64 -17.05
N MET A 138 -8.43 -5.93 -15.83
CA MET A 138 -7.61 -6.26 -14.67
C MET A 138 -7.86 -7.68 -14.14
N GLY A 139 -8.91 -8.37 -14.60
CA GLY A 139 -9.31 -9.66 -14.04
C GLY A 139 -10.05 -9.52 -12.69
N GLU A 140 -10.04 -10.59 -11.90
CA GLU A 140 -10.73 -10.68 -10.60
C GLU A 140 -9.81 -11.17 -9.46
N ALA A 141 -8.58 -11.61 -9.76
CA ALA A 141 -7.61 -12.06 -8.76
C ALA A 141 -6.67 -10.92 -8.35
N ASP A 142 -6.17 -10.99 -7.13
CA ASP A 142 -5.12 -10.09 -6.59
C ASP A 142 -5.39 -8.59 -6.79
N MET A 143 -6.64 -8.18 -6.54
CA MET A 143 -7.08 -6.81 -6.76
C MET A 143 -6.48 -5.84 -5.75
N PRO A 144 -6.07 -4.62 -6.17
CA PRO A 144 -5.56 -3.59 -5.26
C PRO A 144 -6.62 -3.12 -4.27
N ALA A 145 -6.17 -2.58 -3.12
CA ALA A 145 -7.04 -1.83 -2.24
C ALA A 145 -7.67 -0.67 -3.02
N SER A 146 -9.00 -0.67 -3.15
CA SER A 146 -9.72 0.24 -4.06
C SER A 146 -10.75 1.08 -3.34
N THR A 147 -10.85 2.35 -3.73
CA THR A 147 -11.89 3.27 -3.29
C THR A 147 -12.59 3.84 -4.51
N LEU A 148 -13.92 3.80 -4.55
CA LEU A 148 -14.75 4.40 -5.59
C LEU A 148 -15.61 5.48 -4.97
N VAL A 149 -15.57 6.70 -5.53
CA VAL A 149 -16.28 7.88 -5.03
C VAL A 149 -17.02 8.58 -6.15
N GLY A 150 -18.28 8.88 -5.93
CA GLY A 150 -19.03 9.82 -6.77
C GLY A 150 -18.65 11.27 -6.41
N VAL A 151 -18.39 12.08 -7.43
CA VAL A 151 -18.04 13.51 -7.28
C VAL A 151 -18.98 14.37 -8.09
N ALA A 152 -19.12 15.64 -7.70
CA ALA A 152 -19.97 16.58 -8.43
C ALA A 152 -19.36 17.07 -9.75
N ALA A 153 -18.03 17.15 -9.83
CA ALA A 153 -17.28 17.55 -11.01
C ALA A 153 -15.81 17.11 -10.89
N LEU A 154 -15.15 16.97 -12.02
CA LEU A 154 -13.70 16.92 -12.16
C LEU A 154 -13.18 18.28 -12.66
N ALA A 155 -11.88 18.39 -12.93
CA ALA A 155 -11.26 19.65 -13.28
C ALA A 155 -11.79 20.25 -14.60
N LEU A 156 -12.20 19.42 -15.56
CA LEU A 156 -12.87 19.86 -16.77
C LEU A 156 -14.26 19.21 -16.90
N PRO A 157 -15.26 19.94 -17.45
CA PRO A 157 -16.64 19.48 -17.48
C PRO A 157 -16.88 18.25 -18.38
N GLU A 158 -16.01 17.99 -19.35
CA GLU A 158 -16.06 16.83 -20.24
C GLU A 158 -15.52 15.55 -19.60
N TRP A 159 -14.84 15.62 -18.46
CA TRP A 159 -14.30 14.45 -17.78
C TRP A 159 -15.34 13.81 -16.88
N LEU A 160 -15.58 12.52 -17.11
CA LEU A 160 -16.56 11.73 -16.38
C LEU A 160 -15.91 10.84 -15.32
N ILE A 161 -14.61 10.56 -15.47
CA ILE A 161 -13.87 9.67 -14.59
C ILE A 161 -12.40 10.10 -14.45
N GLU A 162 -11.87 9.92 -13.26
CA GLU A 162 -10.45 10.07 -12.95
C GLU A 162 -9.99 8.89 -12.09
N ILE A 163 -8.80 8.35 -12.40
CA ILE A 163 -8.25 7.18 -11.71
C ILE A 163 -6.80 7.46 -11.33
N GLU A 164 -6.48 7.38 -10.04
CA GLU A 164 -5.12 7.45 -9.51
C GLU A 164 -4.69 6.10 -8.93
N ALA A 165 -3.38 5.83 -8.89
CA ALA A 165 -2.87 4.57 -8.40
C ALA A 165 -1.51 4.69 -7.70
N VAL A 166 -1.21 3.70 -6.85
CA VAL A 166 0.10 3.48 -6.27
C VAL A 166 0.53 2.06 -6.58
N ALA A 167 1.71 1.90 -7.18
CA ALA A 167 2.33 0.60 -7.42
C ALA A 167 3.63 0.45 -6.64
N VAL A 168 3.99 -0.79 -6.29
CA VAL A 168 5.20 -1.12 -5.54
C VAL A 168 5.90 -2.30 -6.20
N VAL A 169 7.15 -2.10 -6.60
CA VAL A 169 7.99 -3.14 -7.23
C VAL A 169 9.39 -3.17 -6.59
N PRO A 170 10.15 -4.26 -6.73
CA PRO A 170 11.57 -4.22 -6.43
C PRO A 170 12.27 -3.14 -7.26
N SER A 171 13.19 -2.40 -6.64
CA SER A 171 14.09 -1.51 -7.39
C SER A 171 15.08 -2.37 -8.18
N ALA A 172 15.26 -2.10 -9.47
CA ALA A 172 16.35 -2.70 -10.21
C ALA A 172 17.70 -2.26 -9.60
N GLU A 173 18.61 -3.20 -9.40
CA GLU A 173 19.99 -2.94 -8.95
C GLU A 173 20.79 -2.19 -10.02
#